data_721381ebdfbc1e073323a99338b302fd
#
_entry.id   721381ebdfbc1e073323a99338b302fd
#
_cell.length_a   1.000
_cell.length_b   1.000
_cell.length_c   1.000
_cell.angle_alpha   90.00
_cell.angle_beta   90.00
_cell.angle_gamma   90.00
#
_symmetry.space_group_name_H-M   'P 1'
#
loop_
_entity.id
_entity.type
_entity.pdbx_description
1 polymer ?
#
loop_
_entity_poly.entity_id
_entity_poly.type
_entity_poly.pdbx_seq_one_letter_code
_entity_poly.pdbx_strand_id
1 'polypeptide(L)'
;MYLNGKSLYESHLLERVLNPQPFPDSRDRGASTYTWFCESDDKNTYLYANFHSQNPNEHLVEINVRDSCFYPDQPGRDYITVCGFRMCHAATQWAAPTAEQIGLIGTHWSKGWIIEHNEISDSKCSGITLGKDHATGHNVWTTDRGKDGATHYNEVVERALKAGWSRAKIGSHIVRNNTIFNCEQTGICGSLGAVFSQITSNHIHNIWTKRQYGGAEIAGIKLHAAIDVLIQHNRIHTAGRGMWMDWMAQGARITGNLCYDNTTEDIFLEVDHGPYLVDNNLFLSSLSVSDMSQGGAFAHNLLAGKIVSRLETGRFTPYHPAHSTAVAGLTNISGGDDRFYNNLFVGPSESSSNAPDWDGKTQRATGFGLWVYDTRKFPLQTGGNIYYNGARSYTNEANALVMSDLDPKPTIVEEGDSVYLHLTLGPGLQKATTTFVTTELLGKARIPNLAYENPDGSPLEIDADYFGKKRNAAKPAAGPFENPAAGELKLKVW
;
A
#
# COMPACT_ATOMS: atom_id res chain seq x y z
N MET A 1 -5.30 20.74 16.38
CA MET A 1 -6.47 21.56 16.81
C MET A 1 -7.62 21.31 15.86
N TYR A 2 -8.86 21.37 16.38
CA TYR A 2 -10.08 21.11 15.59
C TYR A 2 -11.14 22.18 15.88
N LEU A 3 -11.94 22.49 14.88
CA LEU A 3 -13.12 23.34 14.98
C LEU A 3 -14.35 22.53 14.50
N ASN A 4 -15.30 22.26 15.37
CA ASN A 4 -16.48 21.42 15.08
C ASN A 4 -16.09 20.06 14.47
N GLY A 5 -15.07 19.40 15.02
CA GLY A 5 -14.54 18.12 14.55
C GLY A 5 -13.66 18.19 13.30
N LYS A 6 -13.49 19.37 12.67
CA LYS A 6 -12.63 19.53 11.50
C LYS A 6 -11.23 19.96 11.90
N SER A 7 -10.23 19.22 11.46
CA SER A 7 -8.82 19.44 11.77
C SER A 7 -8.27 20.67 11.06
N LEU A 8 -7.67 21.62 11.80
CA LEU A 8 -6.96 22.78 11.26
C LEU A 8 -5.57 22.41 10.76
N TYR A 9 -4.99 23.27 9.93
CA TYR A 9 -3.64 23.12 9.39
C TYR A 9 -2.62 23.71 10.36
N GLU A 10 -1.62 22.93 10.74
CA GLU A 10 -0.51 23.40 11.57
C GLU A 10 0.39 24.35 10.79
N SER A 11 0.83 25.45 11.41
CA SER A 11 1.79 26.38 10.82
C SER A 11 3.05 26.46 11.69
N HIS A 12 4.19 26.66 11.06
CA HIS A 12 5.46 26.91 11.75
C HIS A 12 5.68 28.40 12.09
N LEU A 13 4.81 29.27 11.57
CA LEU A 13 4.94 30.72 11.71
C LEU A 13 3.60 31.33 12.11
N LEU A 14 3.63 32.16 13.17
CA LEU A 14 2.45 32.91 13.61
C LEU A 14 1.91 33.81 12.49
N GLU A 15 2.78 34.41 11.68
CA GLU A 15 2.40 35.26 10.55
C GLU A 15 1.42 34.57 9.59
N ARG A 16 1.60 33.25 9.35
CA ARG A 16 0.69 32.47 8.50
C ARG A 16 -0.66 32.16 9.15
N VAL A 17 -0.78 32.31 10.46
CA VAL A 17 -2.07 32.24 11.16
C VAL A 17 -2.78 33.59 11.09
N LEU A 18 -2.05 34.66 11.20
CA LEU A 18 -2.60 36.03 11.09
C LEU A 18 -3.05 36.36 9.66
N ASN A 19 -2.27 35.90 8.66
CA ASN A 19 -2.50 36.12 7.23
C ASN A 19 -2.52 34.80 6.45
N PRO A 20 -3.54 33.94 6.66
CA PRO A 20 -3.55 32.60 6.07
C PRO A 20 -3.67 32.65 4.55
N GLN A 21 -2.81 31.87 3.88
CA GLN A 21 -2.85 31.65 2.43
C GLN A 21 -3.17 30.19 2.15
N PRO A 22 -3.94 29.91 1.09
CA PRO A 22 -4.20 28.53 0.70
C PRO A 22 -2.91 27.74 0.47
N PHE A 23 -2.82 26.54 1.03
CA PHE A 23 -1.68 25.64 0.80
C PHE A 23 -1.84 24.97 -0.57
N PRO A 24 -0.93 25.23 -1.54
CA PRO A 24 -1.12 24.81 -2.94
C PRO A 24 -1.27 23.31 -3.16
N ASP A 25 -0.55 22.53 -2.34
CA ASP A 25 -0.49 21.08 -2.47
C ASP A 25 -1.65 20.35 -1.76
N SER A 26 -2.37 21.05 -0.86
CA SER A 26 -3.51 20.45 -0.16
C SER A 26 -4.62 20.06 -1.14
N ARG A 27 -5.27 18.94 -0.88
CA ARG A 27 -6.47 18.55 -1.62
C ARG A 27 -7.64 19.50 -1.38
N ASP A 28 -7.77 20.09 -0.18
CA ASP A 28 -8.73 21.12 0.14
C ASP A 28 -8.00 22.44 0.47
N ARG A 29 -7.81 23.26 -0.58
CA ARG A 29 -7.14 24.56 -0.46
C ARG A 29 -7.94 25.54 0.38
N GLY A 30 -9.27 25.46 0.40
CA GLY A 30 -10.13 26.32 1.22
C GLY A 30 -9.94 26.02 2.70
N ALA A 31 -10.04 24.76 3.09
CA ALA A 31 -9.80 24.31 4.47
C ALA A 31 -8.38 24.62 4.95
N SER A 32 -7.39 24.69 4.05
CA SER A 32 -5.99 24.96 4.41
C SER A 32 -5.75 26.38 4.92
N THR A 33 -6.71 27.28 4.82
CA THR A 33 -6.65 28.63 5.41
C THR A 33 -7.08 28.67 6.88
N TYR A 34 -7.71 27.60 7.40
CA TYR A 34 -7.95 27.41 8.82
C TYR A 34 -6.67 26.90 9.47
N THR A 35 -5.88 27.79 10.02
CA THR A 35 -4.53 27.51 10.49
C THR A 35 -4.40 27.68 11.99
N TRP A 36 -3.42 27.01 12.58
CA TRP A 36 -3.06 27.20 13.98
C TRP A 36 -1.54 27.11 14.17
N PHE A 37 -1.06 27.74 15.23
CA PHE A 37 0.33 27.78 15.65
C PHE A 37 0.40 27.65 17.16
N CYS A 38 1.46 27.09 17.69
CA CYS A 38 1.74 27.09 19.11
C CYS A 38 3.19 27.45 19.41
N GLU A 39 3.37 28.07 20.56
CA GLU A 39 4.67 28.27 21.20
C GLU A 39 4.55 27.94 22.68
N SER A 40 5.63 27.56 23.32
CA SER A 40 5.64 27.18 24.73
C SER A 40 6.78 27.88 25.45
N ASP A 41 6.53 28.28 26.69
CA ASP A 41 7.54 28.66 27.67
C ASP A 41 7.61 27.58 28.78
N ASP A 42 8.35 27.83 29.84
CA ASP A 42 8.51 26.93 30.98
C ASP A 42 7.21 26.59 31.73
N LYS A 43 6.15 27.37 31.55
CA LYS A 43 4.89 27.29 32.31
C LYS A 43 3.66 27.10 31.45
N ASN A 44 3.64 27.61 30.24
CA ASN A 44 2.46 27.71 29.41
C ASN A 44 2.73 27.27 27.97
N THR A 45 1.67 26.77 27.33
CA THR A 45 1.58 26.64 25.86
C THR A 45 0.57 27.65 25.36
N TYR A 46 1.01 28.55 24.49
CA TYR A 46 0.18 29.55 23.83
C TYR A 46 -0.29 29.04 22.49
N LEU A 47 -1.59 29.09 22.27
CA LEU A 47 -2.22 28.61 21.06
C LEU A 47 -2.84 29.76 20.29
N TYR A 48 -2.50 29.87 19.03
CA TYR A 48 -3.04 30.85 18.08
C TYR A 48 -3.76 30.10 16.97
N ALA A 49 -4.98 30.49 16.63
CA ALA A 49 -5.72 29.86 15.56
C ALA A 49 -6.53 30.88 14.76
N ASN A 50 -6.64 30.68 13.48
CA ASN A 50 -7.47 31.44 12.58
C ASN A 50 -8.77 30.68 12.29
N PHE A 51 -9.86 31.17 12.86
CA PHE A 51 -11.21 30.67 12.66
C PHE A 51 -12.00 31.51 11.65
N HIS A 52 -11.32 32.39 10.91
CA HIS A 52 -11.94 33.44 10.07
C HIS A 52 -12.93 34.30 10.85
N SER A 53 -14.17 34.40 10.37
CA SER A 53 -15.22 35.17 11.03
C SER A 53 -15.98 34.46 12.15
N GLN A 54 -15.60 33.16 12.43
CA GLN A 54 -16.30 32.38 13.44
C GLN A 54 -15.81 32.71 14.85
N ASN A 55 -16.75 32.94 15.78
CA ASN A 55 -16.43 33.12 17.19
C ASN A 55 -16.17 31.77 17.86
N PRO A 56 -14.94 31.47 18.30
CA PRO A 56 -14.62 30.17 18.89
C PRO A 56 -15.43 29.83 20.16
N ASN A 57 -15.96 30.85 20.85
CA ASN A 57 -16.78 30.63 22.06
C ASN A 57 -18.18 30.09 21.72
N GLU A 58 -18.60 30.12 20.47
CA GLU A 58 -19.89 29.62 19.99
C GLU A 58 -19.76 28.25 19.31
N HIS A 59 -18.54 27.71 19.27
CA HIS A 59 -18.22 26.46 18.55
C HIS A 59 -17.43 25.51 19.44
N LEU A 60 -17.45 24.21 19.07
CA LEU A 60 -16.58 23.22 19.69
C LEU A 60 -15.16 23.38 19.18
N VAL A 61 -14.25 23.80 20.05
CA VAL A 61 -12.81 23.85 19.78
C VAL A 61 -12.11 22.77 20.62
N GLU A 62 -11.37 21.89 19.95
CA GLU A 62 -10.67 20.77 20.58
C GLU A 62 -9.16 20.85 20.32
N ILE A 63 -8.38 20.39 21.28
CA ILE A 63 -6.92 20.32 21.22
C ILE A 63 -6.47 18.91 21.55
N ASN A 64 -5.61 18.34 20.71
CA ASN A 64 -4.97 17.06 20.99
C ASN A 64 -3.96 17.23 22.13
N VAL A 65 -4.09 16.40 23.15
CA VAL A 65 -3.16 16.36 24.28
C VAL A 65 -2.63 14.95 24.54
N ARG A 66 -2.99 13.98 23.67
CA ARG A 66 -2.59 12.59 23.78
C ARG A 66 -1.97 12.11 22.49
N ASP A 67 -0.96 11.29 22.60
CA ASP A 67 -0.24 10.72 21.46
C ASP A 67 -1.02 9.57 20.80
N SER A 68 -1.89 8.89 21.56
CA SER A 68 -2.66 7.73 21.07
C SER A 68 -3.98 7.62 21.84
N CYS A 69 -4.96 6.93 21.24
CA CYS A 69 -6.19 6.52 21.94
C CYS A 69 -6.02 5.18 22.65
N PHE A 70 -5.29 4.25 22.03
CA PHE A 70 -5.10 2.91 22.58
C PHE A 70 -3.71 2.36 22.17
N TYR A 71 -2.76 2.39 23.10
CA TYR A 71 -1.40 1.91 22.87
C TYR A 71 -0.82 1.30 24.16
N PRO A 72 -0.29 0.07 24.12
CA PRO A 72 0.30 -0.57 25.30
C PRO A 72 1.58 0.14 25.75
N ASP A 73 1.75 0.30 27.03
CA ASP A 73 2.95 0.89 27.65
C ASP A 73 4.18 -0.02 27.57
N GLN A 74 3.98 -1.31 27.35
CA GLN A 74 5.03 -2.32 27.28
C GLN A 74 4.82 -3.31 26.13
N PRO A 75 5.90 -3.84 25.53
CA PRO A 75 5.84 -4.94 24.58
C PRO A 75 5.23 -6.22 25.17
N GLY A 76 4.78 -7.13 24.29
CA GLY A 76 4.28 -8.46 24.72
C GLY A 76 2.90 -8.43 25.38
N ARG A 77 2.09 -7.38 25.12
CA ARG A 77 0.67 -7.37 25.48
C ARG A 77 -0.12 -8.07 24.39
N ASP A 78 -0.15 -9.39 24.44
CA ASP A 78 -0.63 -10.24 23.38
C ASP A 78 -2.14 -10.50 23.43
N TYR A 79 -2.72 -10.89 22.28
CA TYR A 79 -4.09 -11.41 22.14
C TYR A 79 -5.20 -10.47 22.63
N ILE A 80 -5.04 -9.16 22.38
CA ILE A 80 -6.05 -8.15 22.70
C ILE A 80 -7.00 -7.98 21.52
N THR A 81 -8.29 -7.92 21.77
CA THR A 81 -9.31 -7.57 20.78
C THR A 81 -9.84 -6.16 21.06
N VAL A 82 -9.83 -5.31 20.02
CA VAL A 82 -10.38 -3.96 20.05
C VAL A 82 -11.45 -3.85 18.97
N CYS A 83 -12.69 -3.70 19.37
CA CYS A 83 -13.84 -3.80 18.48
C CYS A 83 -14.92 -2.76 18.80
N GLY A 84 -15.48 -2.12 17.76
CA GLY A 84 -16.66 -1.25 17.88
C GLY A 84 -16.41 0.12 18.46
N PHE A 85 -15.18 0.62 18.45
CA PHE A 85 -14.84 1.95 18.93
C PHE A 85 -14.79 2.98 17.80
N ARG A 86 -15.09 4.22 18.16
CA ARG A 86 -14.71 5.41 17.40
C ARG A 86 -13.52 6.05 18.10
N MET A 87 -12.37 6.06 17.39
CA MET A 87 -11.12 6.63 17.88
C MET A 87 -10.66 7.77 16.97
N CYS A 88 -10.45 8.95 17.54
CA CYS A 88 -10.06 10.13 16.77
C CYS A 88 -9.27 11.13 17.62
N HIS A 89 -8.74 12.16 16.95
CA HIS A 89 -8.14 13.35 17.56
C HIS A 89 -6.92 13.07 18.44
N ALA A 90 -6.02 12.15 18.06
CA ALA A 90 -4.73 12.00 18.72
C ALA A 90 -3.61 12.73 17.97
N ALA A 91 -2.64 13.25 18.71
CA ALA A 91 -1.45 13.93 18.20
C ALA A 91 -0.32 12.91 17.98
N THR A 92 -0.59 11.89 17.20
CA THR A 92 0.41 10.86 16.86
C THR A 92 1.66 11.50 16.24
N GLN A 93 2.83 10.92 16.51
CA GLN A 93 4.10 11.41 16.00
C GLN A 93 4.34 10.91 14.57
N TRP A 94 4.98 11.75 13.74
CA TRP A 94 5.54 11.27 12.47
C TRP A 94 6.64 10.25 12.77
N ALA A 95 6.57 9.09 12.15
CA ALA A 95 7.51 8.02 12.39
C ALA A 95 7.94 7.35 11.09
N ALA A 96 9.26 7.30 10.87
CA ALA A 96 9.88 6.49 9.82
C ALA A 96 9.88 5.00 10.23
N PRO A 97 10.16 4.06 9.31
CA PRO A 97 10.23 2.64 9.65
C PRO A 97 11.35 2.30 10.65
N THR A 98 12.33 3.19 10.81
CA THR A 98 13.39 3.06 11.82
C THR A 98 13.00 3.56 13.21
N ALA A 99 11.82 4.17 13.36
CA ALA A 99 11.30 4.66 14.63
C ALA A 99 10.23 3.73 15.21
N GLU A 100 10.00 3.83 16.50
CA GLU A 100 8.77 3.32 17.09
C GLU A 100 7.58 4.07 16.48
N GLN A 101 6.59 3.31 15.99
CA GLN A 101 5.43 3.86 15.29
C GLN A 101 4.21 3.80 16.21
N ILE A 102 3.72 4.98 16.62
CA ILE A 102 2.56 5.10 17.50
C ILE A 102 1.41 5.71 16.69
N GLY A 103 0.35 4.91 16.47
CA GLY A 103 -0.88 5.35 15.81
C GLY A 103 -1.98 5.74 16.79
N LEU A 104 -3.16 6.08 16.27
CA LEU A 104 -4.37 6.22 17.11
C LEU A 104 -4.62 4.96 17.92
N ILE A 105 -4.41 3.80 17.30
CA ILE A 105 -4.32 2.49 17.94
C ILE A 105 -3.05 1.80 17.45
N GLY A 106 -2.35 1.11 18.36
CA GLY A 106 -1.17 0.33 18.00
C GLY A 106 -1.00 -0.90 18.85
N THR A 107 -0.41 -1.94 18.26
CA THR A 107 -0.16 -3.21 18.91
C THR A 107 1.15 -3.22 19.69
N HIS A 108 1.98 -2.18 19.53
CA HIS A 108 3.35 -2.13 20.02
C HIS A 108 4.14 -3.34 19.48
N TRP A 109 4.97 -3.97 20.23
CA TRP A 109 5.75 -5.15 19.88
C TRP A 109 5.12 -6.40 20.51
N SER A 110 4.05 -6.93 19.89
CA SER A 110 3.19 -7.97 20.47
C SER A 110 2.69 -8.95 19.41
N LYS A 111 1.82 -9.87 19.82
CA LYS A 111 1.27 -10.93 18.98
C LYS A 111 -0.25 -11.03 19.08
N GLY A 112 -0.87 -11.41 17.95
CA GLY A 112 -2.23 -11.96 17.92
C GLY A 112 -3.35 -10.98 18.24
N TRP A 113 -3.18 -9.68 18.01
CA TRP A 113 -4.27 -8.73 18.21
C TRP A 113 -5.34 -8.86 17.13
N ILE A 114 -6.58 -8.57 17.51
CA ILE A 114 -7.71 -8.41 16.60
C ILE A 114 -8.20 -6.97 16.72
N ILE A 115 -8.14 -6.22 15.60
CA ILE A 115 -8.63 -4.84 15.50
C ILE A 115 -9.72 -4.85 14.44
N GLU A 116 -10.98 -4.73 14.88
CA GLU A 116 -12.10 -4.91 13.96
C GLU A 116 -13.29 -4.02 14.26
N HIS A 117 -14.05 -3.68 13.19
CA HIS A 117 -15.27 -2.89 13.30
C HIS A 117 -15.12 -1.55 14.03
N ASN A 118 -13.96 -0.90 13.88
CA ASN A 118 -13.70 0.41 14.44
C ASN A 118 -13.79 1.49 13.37
N GLU A 119 -14.16 2.71 13.79
CA GLU A 119 -13.97 3.95 13.04
C GLU A 119 -12.74 4.67 13.60
N ILE A 120 -11.73 4.88 12.75
CA ILE A 120 -10.43 5.46 13.14
C ILE A 120 -10.16 6.65 12.24
N SER A 121 -10.14 7.85 12.81
CA SER A 121 -10.06 9.07 12.01
C SER A 121 -9.28 10.20 12.66
N ASP A 122 -8.95 11.19 11.83
CA ASP A 122 -8.40 12.46 12.29
C ASP A 122 -7.14 12.30 13.16
N SER A 123 -6.25 11.42 12.72
CA SER A 123 -4.91 11.28 13.28
C SER A 123 -3.97 12.35 12.72
N LYS A 124 -3.12 12.91 13.57
CA LYS A 124 -2.06 13.80 13.09
C LYS A 124 -1.12 13.08 12.12
N CYS A 125 -0.83 11.80 12.35
CA CYS A 125 -0.01 10.96 11.48
C CYS A 125 -0.69 9.63 11.16
N SER A 126 -0.47 8.58 11.95
CA SER A 126 -0.90 7.22 11.62
C SER A 126 -2.22 6.82 12.28
N GLY A 127 -3.05 6.07 11.57
CA GLY A 127 -4.28 5.47 12.11
C GLY A 127 -3.97 4.24 12.96
N ILE A 128 -3.67 3.10 12.32
CA ILE A 128 -3.30 1.84 13.00
C ILE A 128 -1.81 1.59 12.82
N THR A 129 -1.12 1.17 13.90
CA THR A 129 0.27 0.72 13.83
C THR A 129 0.41 -0.72 14.35
N LEU A 130 1.07 -1.58 13.54
CA LEU A 130 1.23 -3.01 13.84
C LEU A 130 2.59 -3.34 14.48
N GLY A 131 3.18 -2.33 15.10
CA GLY A 131 4.30 -2.52 15.98
C GLY A 131 5.67 -2.35 15.38
N LYS A 132 6.48 -1.85 16.20
CA LYS A 132 7.93 -1.84 16.28
C LYS A 132 8.26 -1.46 17.72
N ASP A 133 9.31 -2.00 18.28
CA ASP A 133 9.77 -1.64 19.62
C ASP A 133 10.95 -0.66 19.57
N HIS A 134 10.97 0.29 20.47
CA HIS A 134 12.03 1.28 20.61
C HIS A 134 13.43 0.64 20.74
N ALA A 135 13.52 -0.49 21.44
CA ALA A 135 14.77 -1.21 21.62
C ALA A 135 15.38 -1.76 20.32
N THR A 136 14.58 -1.91 19.25
CA THR A 136 15.09 -2.30 17.93
C THR A 136 15.75 -1.15 17.16
N GLY A 137 15.67 0.07 17.67
CA GLY A 137 16.20 1.31 17.10
C GLY A 137 15.11 2.39 17.00
N HIS A 138 15.52 3.64 17.16
CA HIS A 138 14.60 4.77 17.16
C HIS A 138 15.22 5.99 16.49
N ASN A 139 14.97 6.17 15.20
CA ASN A 139 15.37 7.34 14.40
C ASN A 139 16.86 7.75 14.50
N VAL A 140 17.76 6.81 14.76
CA VAL A 140 19.20 7.15 14.91
C VAL A 140 19.78 7.77 13.65
N TRP A 141 19.28 7.39 12.46
CA TRP A 141 19.76 7.89 11.18
C TRP A 141 19.49 9.39 10.98
N THR A 142 18.51 9.98 11.66
CA THR A 142 18.24 11.42 11.59
C THR A 142 19.33 12.24 12.29
N THR A 143 20.02 11.65 13.24
CA THR A 143 21.11 12.28 14.02
C THR A 143 22.49 11.81 13.60
N ASP A 144 22.63 10.55 13.21
CA ASP A 144 23.88 9.97 12.67
C ASP A 144 23.90 10.10 11.14
N ARG A 145 24.54 11.15 10.66
CA ARG A 145 24.69 11.41 9.21
C ARG A 145 25.83 10.60 8.55
N GLY A 146 26.53 9.79 9.31
CA GLY A 146 27.62 8.93 8.82
C GLY A 146 27.12 7.67 8.11
N LYS A 147 25.83 7.36 8.21
CA LYS A 147 25.21 6.19 7.59
C LYS A 147 23.96 6.57 6.79
N ASP A 148 23.69 5.84 5.73
CA ASP A 148 22.44 5.97 4.98
C ASP A 148 21.28 5.25 5.67
N GLY A 149 20.05 5.54 5.21
CA GLY A 149 18.82 4.95 5.77
C GLY A 149 18.76 3.43 5.61
N ALA A 150 19.33 2.87 4.54
CA ALA A 150 19.36 1.44 4.29
C ALA A 150 20.23 0.70 5.30
N THR A 151 21.43 1.23 5.57
CA THR A 151 22.33 0.69 6.60
C THR A 151 21.69 0.71 7.98
N HIS A 152 21.05 1.82 8.35
CA HIS A 152 20.32 1.91 9.62
C HIS A 152 19.20 0.90 9.71
N TYR A 153 18.43 0.68 8.63
CA TYR A 153 17.34 -0.26 8.66
C TYR A 153 17.81 -1.71 8.78
N ASN A 154 18.92 -2.08 8.13
CA ASN A 154 19.54 -3.38 8.33
C ASN A 154 20.00 -3.60 9.78
N GLU A 155 20.54 -2.58 10.44
CA GLU A 155 20.85 -2.64 11.86
C GLU A 155 19.59 -2.82 12.74
N VAL A 156 18.48 -2.19 12.37
CA VAL A 156 17.18 -2.39 13.05
C VAL A 156 16.72 -3.83 12.93
N VAL A 157 16.83 -4.44 11.74
CA VAL A 157 16.48 -5.86 11.52
C VAL A 157 17.36 -6.78 12.40
N GLU A 158 18.66 -6.53 12.46
CA GLU A 158 19.58 -7.32 13.30
C GLU A 158 19.24 -7.21 14.79
N ARG A 159 18.94 -5.99 15.27
CA ARG A 159 18.52 -5.77 16.66
C ARG A 159 17.19 -6.47 16.95
N ALA A 160 16.24 -6.44 16.02
CA ALA A 160 14.96 -7.13 16.16
C ALA A 160 15.14 -8.65 16.30
N LEU A 161 16.02 -9.25 15.48
CA LEU A 161 16.35 -10.67 15.58
C LEU A 161 16.96 -11.00 16.95
N LYS A 162 17.87 -10.19 17.46
CA LYS A 162 18.46 -10.34 18.82
C LYS A 162 17.39 -10.18 19.91
N ALA A 163 16.38 -9.33 19.71
CA ALA A 163 15.23 -9.16 20.60
C ALA A 163 14.18 -10.28 20.46
N GLY A 164 14.41 -11.27 19.59
CA GLY A 164 13.55 -12.44 19.41
C GLY A 164 12.41 -12.25 18.42
N TRP A 165 12.59 -11.39 17.39
CA TRP A 165 11.66 -11.26 16.29
C TRP A 165 11.44 -12.61 15.59
N SER A 166 10.26 -13.17 15.78
CA SER A 166 9.92 -14.51 15.32
C SER A 166 8.41 -14.72 15.26
N ARG A 167 7.95 -15.69 14.47
CA ARG A 167 6.55 -16.09 14.39
C ARG A 167 5.95 -16.50 15.74
N ALA A 168 6.78 -17.01 16.63
CA ALA A 168 6.33 -17.42 17.98
C ALA A 168 5.95 -16.22 18.86
N LYS A 169 6.59 -15.07 18.67
CA LYS A 169 6.49 -13.93 19.59
C LYS A 169 5.81 -12.70 19.03
N ILE A 170 5.88 -12.43 17.72
CA ILE A 170 5.49 -11.15 17.14
C ILE A 170 4.56 -11.35 15.94
N GLY A 171 3.64 -10.41 15.72
CA GLY A 171 2.78 -10.37 14.55
C GLY A 171 1.53 -11.24 14.66
N SER A 172 1.09 -11.83 13.57
CA SER A 172 -0.14 -12.63 13.50
C SER A 172 -1.39 -11.83 13.93
N HIS A 173 -1.42 -10.54 13.63
CA HIS A 173 -2.55 -9.66 13.90
C HIS A 173 -3.66 -9.85 12.87
N ILE A 174 -4.90 -9.58 13.25
CA ILE A 174 -6.06 -9.52 12.36
C ILE A 174 -6.60 -8.10 12.42
N VAL A 175 -6.53 -7.38 11.29
CA VAL A 175 -7.07 -6.03 11.13
C VAL A 175 -8.15 -6.07 10.08
N ARG A 176 -9.42 -5.97 10.48
CA ARG A 176 -10.51 -6.16 9.53
C ARG A 176 -11.75 -5.31 9.79
N ASN A 177 -12.49 -5.01 8.72
CA ASN A 177 -13.77 -4.30 8.79
C ASN A 177 -13.69 -2.96 9.51
N ASN A 178 -12.54 -2.26 9.45
CA ASN A 178 -12.40 -0.93 10.00
C ASN A 178 -12.62 0.11 8.89
N THR A 179 -13.14 1.28 9.28
CA THR A 179 -13.13 2.48 8.45
C THR A 179 -12.06 3.42 8.97
N ILE A 180 -11.07 3.78 8.12
CA ILE A 180 -9.88 4.55 8.50
C ILE A 180 -9.75 5.73 7.55
N PHE A 181 -9.76 6.96 8.08
CA PHE A 181 -9.71 8.15 7.24
C PHE A 181 -9.13 9.38 7.93
N ASN A 182 -8.79 10.40 7.14
CA ASN A 182 -8.19 11.66 7.62
C ASN A 182 -6.94 11.45 8.49
N CYS A 183 -6.10 10.49 8.11
CA CYS A 183 -4.79 10.27 8.74
C CYS A 183 -3.71 10.86 7.84
N GLU A 184 -2.83 11.71 8.39
CA GLU A 184 -1.96 12.54 7.56
C GLU A 184 -0.61 11.90 7.22
N GLN A 185 -0.34 10.69 7.69
CA GLN A 185 0.81 9.89 7.25
C GLN A 185 0.36 8.55 6.67
N THR A 186 -0.32 7.70 7.43
CA THR A 186 -0.75 6.38 6.93
C THR A 186 -2.07 5.94 7.55
N GLY A 187 -2.82 5.13 6.81
CA GLY A 187 -3.98 4.44 7.36
C GLY A 187 -3.55 3.30 8.29
N ILE A 188 -2.80 2.34 7.76
CA ILE A 188 -2.23 1.20 8.51
C ILE A 188 -0.75 1.10 8.19
N CYS A 189 0.12 1.13 9.19
CA CYS A 189 1.53 0.83 8.98
C CYS A 189 2.07 -0.22 9.95
N GLY A 190 3.20 -0.82 9.59
CA GLY A 190 3.92 -1.76 10.44
C GLY A 190 5.36 -1.95 9.96
N SER A 191 6.30 -1.69 10.87
CA SER A 191 7.70 -1.99 10.66
C SER A 191 8.09 -3.19 11.49
N LEU A 192 8.31 -4.34 10.85
CA LEU A 192 8.64 -5.65 11.44
C LEU A 192 7.50 -6.32 12.23
N GLY A 193 6.64 -5.56 12.92
CA GLY A 193 5.58 -6.12 13.76
C GLY A 193 4.38 -6.67 12.99
N ALA A 194 4.22 -6.30 11.70
CA ALA A 194 3.10 -6.75 10.87
C ALA A 194 3.25 -8.19 10.32
N VAL A 195 4.37 -8.87 10.55
CA VAL A 195 4.64 -10.22 10.02
C VAL A 195 3.52 -11.20 10.35
N PHE A 196 3.19 -12.09 9.41
CA PHE A 196 2.18 -13.17 9.58
C PHE A 196 0.76 -12.67 9.83
N SER A 197 0.45 -11.42 9.52
CA SER A 197 -0.84 -10.77 9.84
C SER A 197 -1.81 -10.80 8.66
N GLN A 198 -3.08 -10.54 8.96
CA GLN A 198 -4.15 -10.40 7.98
C GLN A 198 -4.75 -9.00 8.06
N ILE A 199 -4.82 -8.30 6.92
CA ILE A 199 -5.42 -6.97 6.79
C ILE A 199 -6.52 -7.10 5.74
N THR A 200 -7.78 -7.18 6.20
CA THR A 200 -8.86 -7.60 5.31
C THR A 200 -10.12 -6.75 5.45
N SER A 201 -10.78 -6.46 4.34
CA SER A 201 -12.09 -5.78 4.31
C SER A 201 -12.11 -4.43 5.03
N ASN A 202 -11.00 -3.69 5.03
CA ASN A 202 -10.97 -2.34 5.57
C ASN A 202 -11.29 -1.31 4.49
N HIS A 203 -12.01 -0.26 4.86
CA HIS A 203 -12.20 0.93 4.04
C HIS A 203 -11.23 2.02 4.49
N ILE A 204 -10.26 2.38 3.63
CA ILE A 204 -9.20 3.32 3.94
C ILE A 204 -9.24 4.45 2.93
N HIS A 205 -9.43 5.69 3.39
CA HIS A 205 -9.55 6.83 2.49
C HIS A 205 -9.11 8.16 3.12
N ASN A 206 -8.90 9.15 2.28
CA ASN A 206 -8.46 10.49 2.72
C ASN A 206 -7.18 10.42 3.57
N ILE A 207 -6.19 9.70 3.09
CA ILE A 207 -4.88 9.62 3.72
C ILE A 207 -3.95 10.63 3.07
N TRP A 208 -3.26 11.46 3.91
CA TRP A 208 -2.34 12.49 3.43
C TRP A 208 -3.03 13.59 2.60
N THR A 209 -4.19 14.03 3.03
CA THR A 209 -4.97 15.04 2.30
C THR A 209 -4.46 16.45 2.51
N LYS A 210 -3.93 16.76 3.67
CA LYS A 210 -3.32 18.07 3.96
C LYS A 210 -1.95 18.23 3.29
N ARG A 211 -1.22 17.15 3.05
CA ARG A 211 0.11 17.11 2.44
C ARG A 211 1.16 17.94 3.17
N GLN A 212 1.01 18.10 4.49
CA GLN A 212 1.95 18.82 5.33
C GLN A 212 3.19 17.98 5.69
N TYR A 213 3.10 16.67 5.56
CA TYR A 213 4.22 15.74 5.76
C TYR A 213 4.73 15.22 4.43
N GLY A 214 6.00 14.83 4.41
CA GLY A 214 6.64 14.16 3.27
C GLY A 214 7.47 12.96 3.75
N GLY A 215 7.91 12.13 2.80
CA GLY A 215 8.82 11.01 3.06
C GLY A 215 8.12 9.70 3.37
N ALA A 216 8.58 9.01 4.41
CA ALA A 216 8.21 7.64 4.70
C ALA A 216 6.75 7.46 5.16
N GLU A 217 6.24 6.27 4.93
CA GLU A 217 4.97 5.73 5.42
C GLU A 217 3.69 6.34 4.80
N ILE A 218 3.78 7.20 3.80
CA ILE A 218 2.61 7.86 3.19
C ILE A 218 1.86 6.90 2.26
N ALA A 219 0.91 6.16 2.82
CA ALA A 219 0.08 5.20 2.10
C ALA A 219 -1.22 4.86 2.86
N GLY A 220 -2.18 4.24 2.18
CA GLY A 220 -3.32 3.59 2.85
C GLY A 220 -2.83 2.44 3.73
N ILE A 221 -2.03 1.53 3.17
CA ILE A 221 -1.35 0.45 3.91
C ILE A 221 0.14 0.49 3.58
N LYS A 222 1.01 0.56 4.59
CA LYS A 222 2.46 0.56 4.42
C LYS A 222 3.13 -0.44 5.36
N LEU A 223 3.82 -1.44 4.80
CA LEU A 223 4.49 -2.48 5.58
C LEU A 223 5.96 -2.62 5.20
N HIS A 224 6.81 -2.70 6.22
CA HIS A 224 8.15 -3.28 6.12
C HIS A 224 8.13 -4.71 6.65
N ALA A 225 8.78 -5.62 5.96
CA ALA A 225 8.76 -7.05 6.27
C ALA A 225 7.34 -7.66 6.23
N ALA A 226 6.67 -7.49 5.09
CA ALA A 226 5.40 -8.17 4.85
C ALA A 226 5.62 -9.69 4.62
N ILE A 227 6.14 -10.38 5.66
CA ILE A 227 6.41 -11.81 5.60
C ILE A 227 5.12 -12.58 5.90
N ASP A 228 4.66 -13.40 4.97
CA ASP A 228 3.40 -14.17 5.06
C ASP A 228 2.19 -13.31 5.48
N VAL A 229 2.12 -12.08 4.97
CA VAL A 229 1.00 -11.17 5.23
C VAL A 229 -0.07 -11.35 4.17
N LEU A 230 -1.32 -11.45 4.58
CA LEU A 230 -2.48 -11.41 3.70
C LEU A 230 -3.11 -10.01 3.70
N ILE A 231 -3.17 -9.36 2.53
CA ILE A 231 -3.88 -8.09 2.32
C ILE A 231 -5.02 -8.37 1.34
N GLN A 232 -6.27 -8.41 1.84
CA GLN A 232 -7.38 -8.92 1.05
C GLN A 232 -8.65 -8.07 1.16
N HIS A 233 -9.31 -7.87 0.02
CA HIS A 233 -10.62 -7.18 -0.05
C HIS A 233 -10.65 -5.83 0.69
N ASN A 234 -9.56 -5.05 0.65
CA ASN A 234 -9.59 -3.69 1.16
C ASN A 234 -10.00 -2.73 0.03
N ARG A 235 -10.73 -1.69 0.40
CA ARG A 235 -11.04 -0.55 -0.45
C ARG A 235 -10.15 0.61 -0.03
N ILE A 236 -9.28 1.08 -0.94
CA ILE A 236 -8.28 2.11 -0.65
C ILE A 236 -8.36 3.20 -1.72
N HIS A 237 -8.72 4.41 -1.32
CA HIS A 237 -8.82 5.52 -2.27
C HIS A 237 -8.49 6.86 -1.65
N THR A 238 -8.22 7.84 -2.48
CA THR A 238 -7.92 9.21 -2.03
C THR A 238 -6.76 9.24 -1.02
N ALA A 239 -5.79 8.33 -1.19
CA ALA A 239 -4.56 8.26 -0.39
C ALA A 239 -3.37 8.85 -1.16
N GLY A 240 -2.23 8.96 -0.50
CA GLY A 240 -0.96 9.24 -1.16
C GLY A 240 -0.61 8.09 -2.10
N ARG A 241 -0.23 6.95 -1.55
CA ARG A 241 -0.18 5.64 -2.19
C ARG A 241 -1.34 4.78 -1.70
N GLY A 242 -1.78 3.83 -2.51
CA GLY A 242 -2.74 2.83 -2.05
C GLY A 242 -2.08 1.88 -1.06
N MET A 243 -1.23 1.00 -1.54
CA MET A 243 -0.45 0.04 -0.75
C MET A 243 1.04 0.22 -1.02
N TRP A 244 1.86 -0.02 -0.01
CA TRP A 244 3.31 0.06 -0.13
C TRP A 244 3.96 -1.10 0.65
N MET A 245 4.45 -2.08 -0.10
CA MET A 245 5.27 -3.18 0.43
C MET A 245 6.72 -2.77 0.27
N ASP A 246 7.41 -2.70 1.38
CA ASP A 246 8.77 -2.16 1.43
C ASP A 246 9.65 -3.09 2.26
N TRP A 247 10.81 -3.38 1.75
CA TRP A 247 11.80 -4.25 2.37
C TRP A 247 11.22 -5.59 2.86
N MET A 248 11.67 -6.67 2.26
CA MET A 248 11.43 -8.01 2.76
C MET A 248 9.97 -8.49 2.65
N ALA A 249 9.16 -7.95 1.73
CA ALA A 249 7.89 -8.58 1.41
C ALA A 249 8.17 -9.95 0.77
N GLN A 250 7.85 -11.01 1.52
CA GLN A 250 8.10 -12.39 1.13
C GLN A 250 7.02 -13.32 1.67
N GLY A 251 6.45 -14.18 0.83
CA GLY A 251 5.26 -14.96 1.18
C GLY A 251 3.99 -14.11 1.30
N ALA A 252 4.08 -12.82 1.03
CA ALA A 252 2.91 -11.92 1.09
C ALA A 252 1.94 -12.21 -0.07
N ARG A 253 0.64 -12.14 0.22
CA ARG A 253 -0.43 -12.19 -0.78
C ARG A 253 -1.29 -10.94 -0.69
N ILE A 254 -1.41 -10.23 -1.81
CA ILE A 254 -2.23 -9.03 -1.99
C ILE A 254 -3.33 -9.38 -2.99
N THR A 255 -4.57 -9.59 -2.52
CA THR A 255 -5.62 -10.19 -3.36
C THR A 255 -6.98 -9.52 -3.20
N GLY A 256 -7.67 -9.32 -4.33
CA GLY A 256 -9.05 -8.83 -4.35
C GLY A 256 -9.24 -7.42 -3.80
N ASN A 257 -8.20 -6.57 -3.78
CA ASN A 257 -8.31 -5.20 -3.30
C ASN A 257 -8.81 -4.27 -4.41
N LEU A 258 -9.54 -3.23 -3.99
CA LEU A 258 -10.01 -2.13 -4.84
C LEU A 258 -9.23 -0.86 -4.50
N CYS A 259 -8.42 -0.38 -5.45
CA CYS A 259 -7.64 0.85 -5.32
C CYS A 259 -7.97 1.82 -6.45
N TYR A 260 -8.29 3.09 -6.12
CA TYR A 260 -8.60 4.13 -7.09
C TYR A 260 -8.40 5.53 -6.51
N ASP A 261 -8.28 6.54 -7.35
CA ASP A 261 -8.09 7.95 -6.96
C ASP A 261 -6.92 8.19 -5.97
N ASN A 262 -5.94 7.31 -5.94
CA ASN A 262 -4.72 7.53 -5.19
C ASN A 262 -3.82 8.54 -5.92
N THR A 263 -3.10 9.36 -5.15
CA THR A 263 -2.33 10.49 -5.72
C THR A 263 -1.17 10.03 -6.59
N THR A 264 -0.52 8.95 -6.17
CA THR A 264 0.60 8.34 -6.87
C THR A 264 0.21 6.95 -7.37
N GLU A 265 0.71 5.87 -6.82
CA GLU A 265 0.43 4.52 -7.26
C GLU A 265 -0.58 3.77 -6.38
N ASP A 266 -1.27 2.79 -6.96
CA ASP A 266 -2.14 1.88 -6.21
C ASP A 266 -1.33 0.87 -5.41
N ILE A 267 -0.21 0.39 -5.96
CA ILE A 267 0.74 -0.43 -5.23
C ILE A 267 2.18 -0.05 -5.56
N PHE A 268 3.00 0.12 -4.53
CA PHE A 268 4.44 0.25 -4.62
C PHE A 268 5.12 -0.96 -3.98
N LEU A 269 5.99 -1.61 -4.74
CA LEU A 269 6.81 -2.74 -4.35
C LEU A 269 8.25 -2.24 -4.30
N GLU A 270 8.80 -2.07 -3.11
CA GLU A 270 10.09 -1.41 -2.91
C GLU A 270 11.10 -2.35 -2.28
N VAL A 271 12.09 -2.74 -3.08
CA VAL A 271 13.30 -3.50 -2.74
C VAL A 271 13.05 -4.89 -2.12
N ASP A 272 12.03 -5.58 -2.65
CA ASP A 272 11.69 -6.94 -2.29
C ASP A 272 12.32 -7.96 -3.24
N HIS A 273 12.59 -9.18 -2.75
CA HIS A 273 13.18 -10.26 -3.53
C HIS A 273 12.22 -11.40 -3.87
N GLY A 274 10.94 -11.27 -3.48
CA GLY A 274 9.94 -12.33 -3.63
C GLY A 274 10.23 -13.58 -2.76
N PRO A 275 9.45 -14.64 -2.93
CA PRO A 275 8.19 -14.64 -3.67
C PRO A 275 7.12 -13.78 -2.97
N TYR A 276 6.35 -13.02 -3.70
CA TYR A 276 5.09 -12.40 -3.25
C TYR A 276 4.07 -12.49 -4.37
N LEU A 277 2.78 -12.47 -4.03
CA LEU A 277 1.69 -12.63 -4.98
C LEU A 277 0.72 -11.45 -4.93
N VAL A 278 0.42 -10.89 -6.09
CA VAL A 278 -0.55 -9.81 -6.33
C VAL A 278 -1.61 -10.34 -7.29
N ASP A 279 -2.79 -10.70 -6.79
CA ASP A 279 -3.79 -11.36 -7.62
C ASP A 279 -5.21 -10.80 -7.45
N ASN A 280 -6.01 -10.87 -8.50
CA ASN A 280 -7.41 -10.45 -8.50
C ASN A 280 -7.68 -8.99 -8.08
N ASN A 281 -6.70 -8.09 -8.12
CA ASN A 281 -6.90 -6.72 -7.69
C ASN A 281 -7.45 -5.82 -8.81
N LEU A 282 -8.13 -4.76 -8.41
CA LEU A 282 -8.59 -3.65 -9.24
C LEU A 282 -7.71 -2.43 -8.95
N PHE A 283 -6.75 -2.11 -9.81
CA PHE A 283 -5.84 -0.97 -9.73
C PHE A 283 -6.24 0.06 -10.78
N LEU A 284 -6.93 1.11 -10.36
CA LEU A 284 -7.64 2.04 -11.25
C LEU A 284 -7.11 3.48 -11.19
N SER A 285 -6.12 3.78 -10.34
CA SER A 285 -5.46 5.09 -10.34
C SER A 285 -4.59 5.28 -11.59
N SER A 286 -4.20 6.51 -11.89
CA SER A 286 -3.39 6.86 -13.05
C SER A 286 -2.03 6.13 -13.11
N LEU A 287 -1.54 5.65 -11.98
CA LEU A 287 -0.38 4.77 -11.84
C LEU A 287 -0.81 3.54 -11.04
N SER A 288 -0.89 2.38 -11.68
CA SER A 288 -1.29 1.14 -11.02
C SER A 288 -0.17 0.55 -10.18
N VAL A 289 1.04 0.45 -10.73
CA VAL A 289 2.16 -0.25 -10.09
C VAL A 289 3.44 0.57 -10.19
N SER A 290 4.11 0.78 -9.07
CA SER A 290 5.52 1.16 -9.02
C SER A 290 6.32 -0.04 -8.54
N ASP A 291 7.20 -0.55 -9.40
CA ASP A 291 7.99 -1.74 -9.13
C ASP A 291 9.48 -1.42 -9.11
N MET A 292 10.06 -1.55 -7.93
CA MET A 292 11.48 -1.45 -7.66
C MET A 292 11.94 -2.72 -6.93
N SER A 293 11.38 -3.86 -7.32
CA SER A 293 11.57 -5.17 -6.69
C SER A 293 11.94 -6.22 -7.75
N GLN A 294 11.94 -7.46 -7.37
CA GLN A 294 12.15 -8.62 -8.23
C GLN A 294 11.53 -9.88 -7.64
N GLY A 295 11.11 -10.82 -8.47
CA GLY A 295 10.54 -12.09 -8.01
C GLY A 295 9.10 -11.98 -7.50
N GLY A 296 8.32 -11.03 -8.00
CA GLY A 296 6.88 -10.93 -7.78
C GLY A 296 6.06 -11.81 -8.74
N ALA A 297 4.83 -12.12 -8.37
CA ALA A 297 3.85 -12.75 -9.25
C ALA A 297 2.57 -11.91 -9.30
N PHE A 298 2.12 -11.58 -10.49
CA PHE A 298 0.92 -10.79 -10.76
C PHE A 298 -0.03 -11.64 -11.60
N ALA A 299 -1.21 -11.94 -11.07
CA ALA A 299 -2.15 -12.79 -11.77
C ALA A 299 -3.59 -12.27 -11.69
N HIS A 300 -4.29 -12.32 -12.81
CA HIS A 300 -5.71 -11.96 -12.85
C HIS A 300 -6.07 -10.55 -12.35
N ASN A 301 -5.15 -9.58 -12.42
CA ASN A 301 -5.45 -8.20 -12.03
C ASN A 301 -6.06 -7.40 -13.20
N LEU A 302 -6.76 -6.33 -12.88
CA LEU A 302 -7.07 -5.22 -13.78
C LEU A 302 -6.15 -4.04 -13.45
N LEU A 303 -5.27 -3.66 -14.39
CA LEU A 303 -4.32 -2.58 -14.26
C LEU A 303 -4.69 -1.49 -15.29
N ALA A 304 -5.36 -0.45 -14.81
CA ALA A 304 -5.86 0.63 -15.67
C ALA A 304 -4.98 1.88 -15.69
N GLY A 305 -3.89 1.88 -14.94
CA GLY A 305 -2.88 2.94 -14.92
C GLY A 305 -1.53 2.51 -15.47
N LYS A 306 -0.60 3.45 -15.47
CA LYS A 306 0.79 3.20 -15.84
C LYS A 306 1.45 2.18 -14.89
N ILE A 307 2.53 1.59 -15.37
CA ILE A 307 3.47 0.81 -14.57
C ILE A 307 4.82 1.55 -14.61
N VAL A 308 5.46 1.66 -13.48
CA VAL A 308 6.86 2.08 -13.36
C VAL A 308 7.70 0.87 -13.00
N SER A 309 8.77 0.61 -13.75
CA SER A 309 9.79 -0.36 -13.38
C SER A 309 11.15 0.33 -13.28
N ARG A 310 11.90 0.08 -12.22
CA ARG A 310 13.24 0.64 -12.02
C ARG A 310 14.15 -0.29 -11.21
N LEU A 311 15.46 -0.08 -11.34
CA LEU A 311 16.47 -0.79 -10.55
C LEU A 311 16.73 -0.08 -9.22
N GLU A 312 17.24 -0.82 -8.25
CA GLU A 312 17.84 -0.28 -7.04
C GLU A 312 19.10 -1.06 -6.68
N THR A 313 20.22 -0.62 -7.20
CA THR A 313 21.52 -1.30 -7.03
C THR A 313 22.32 -0.78 -5.84
N GLY A 314 21.90 0.32 -5.23
CA GLY A 314 22.60 0.96 -4.10
C GLY A 314 22.16 0.42 -2.73
N ARG A 315 20.98 -0.18 -2.64
CA ARG A 315 20.46 -0.70 -1.38
C ARG A 315 20.57 -2.23 -1.33
N PHE A 316 21.24 -2.74 -0.31
CA PHE A 316 21.31 -4.17 -0.02
C PHE A 316 20.22 -4.51 0.99
N THR A 317 19.23 -5.29 0.56
CA THR A 317 18.07 -5.65 1.36
C THR A 317 18.03 -7.13 1.68
N PRO A 318 17.48 -7.51 2.87
CA PRO A 318 17.42 -8.90 3.29
C PRO A 318 16.41 -9.72 2.50
N TYR A 319 16.70 -11.02 2.38
CA TYR A 319 15.74 -12.05 2.04
C TYR A 319 15.81 -13.19 3.08
N HIS A 320 14.76 -13.97 3.18
CA HIS A 320 14.51 -14.89 4.28
C HIS A 320 14.40 -16.35 3.81
N PRO A 321 14.62 -17.35 4.69
CA PRO A 321 14.07 -18.68 4.49
C PRO A 321 12.52 -18.62 4.43
N ALA A 322 11.89 -19.63 3.84
CA ALA A 322 10.43 -19.69 3.74
C ALA A 322 9.78 -19.53 5.13
N HIS A 323 8.72 -18.71 5.19
CA HIS A 323 7.87 -18.51 6.36
C HIS A 323 8.63 -18.11 7.65
N SER A 324 9.74 -17.39 7.50
CA SER A 324 10.65 -17.08 8.61
C SER A 324 11.08 -15.61 8.61
N THR A 325 11.32 -15.08 9.80
CA THR A 325 11.95 -13.77 10.01
C THR A 325 13.49 -13.84 10.02
N ALA A 326 14.09 -15.04 10.05
CA ALA A 326 15.52 -15.19 9.98
C ALA A 326 16.05 -14.65 8.63
N VAL A 327 17.21 -14.00 8.63
CA VAL A 327 17.82 -13.47 7.40
C VAL A 327 18.67 -14.57 6.76
N ALA A 328 18.39 -14.90 5.48
CA ALA A 328 19.16 -15.84 4.68
C ALA A 328 20.30 -15.16 3.93
N GLY A 329 20.16 -13.89 3.59
CA GLY A 329 21.19 -13.10 2.91
C GLY A 329 20.74 -11.68 2.60
N LEU A 330 21.64 -10.92 1.97
CA LEU A 330 21.45 -9.53 1.55
C LEU A 330 21.86 -9.40 0.09
N THR A 331 21.04 -8.71 -0.72
CA THR A 331 21.42 -8.35 -2.09
C THR A 331 20.67 -7.11 -2.54
N ASN A 332 20.99 -6.59 -3.72
CA ASN A 332 20.32 -5.44 -4.33
C ASN A 332 19.29 -5.88 -5.38
N ILE A 333 18.54 -4.90 -5.90
CA ILE A 333 17.51 -5.12 -6.92
C ILE A 333 18.10 -4.89 -8.31
N SER A 334 18.17 -5.97 -9.08
CA SER A 334 18.52 -5.95 -10.50
C SER A 334 17.30 -5.89 -11.42
N GLY A 335 16.11 -6.12 -10.89
CA GLY A 335 14.81 -6.07 -11.53
C GLY A 335 14.48 -7.24 -12.44
N GLY A 336 13.20 -7.53 -12.61
CA GLY A 336 12.64 -8.66 -13.33
C GLY A 336 12.54 -9.91 -12.48
N ASP A 337 12.60 -11.10 -13.08
CA ASP A 337 12.22 -12.37 -12.45
C ASP A 337 10.76 -12.36 -11.96
N ASP A 338 9.91 -11.53 -12.57
CA ASP A 338 8.51 -11.41 -12.22
C ASP A 338 7.64 -12.29 -13.13
N ARG A 339 6.47 -12.67 -12.62
CA ARG A 339 5.48 -13.50 -13.30
C ARG A 339 4.24 -12.66 -13.55
N PHE A 340 3.79 -12.60 -14.80
CA PHE A 340 2.55 -11.92 -15.17
C PHE A 340 1.64 -12.86 -15.95
N TYR A 341 0.60 -13.36 -15.29
CA TYR A 341 -0.33 -14.32 -15.90
C TYR A 341 -1.76 -13.81 -15.86
N ASN A 342 -2.43 -13.87 -17.01
CA ASN A 342 -3.88 -13.63 -17.12
C ASN A 342 -4.34 -12.24 -16.65
N ASN A 343 -3.51 -11.20 -16.70
CA ASN A 343 -3.89 -9.84 -16.33
C ASN A 343 -4.56 -9.09 -17.47
N LEU A 344 -5.33 -8.05 -17.14
CA LEU A 344 -5.85 -7.06 -18.07
C LEU A 344 -5.07 -5.75 -17.90
N PHE A 345 -4.45 -5.27 -18.95
CA PHE A 345 -3.77 -3.98 -19.02
C PHE A 345 -4.57 -3.03 -19.88
N VAL A 346 -4.89 -1.85 -19.35
CA VAL A 346 -5.62 -0.83 -20.08
C VAL A 346 -4.68 0.34 -20.37
N GLY A 347 -4.57 0.71 -21.62
CA GLY A 347 -3.75 1.83 -22.09
C GLY A 347 -4.33 3.20 -21.75
N PRO A 348 -3.70 4.27 -22.23
CA PRO A 348 -4.04 5.62 -21.86
C PRO A 348 -5.46 6.00 -22.31
N SER A 349 -6.18 6.71 -21.44
CA SER A 349 -7.30 7.53 -21.91
C SER A 349 -6.78 8.58 -22.89
N GLU A 350 -7.64 9.12 -23.76
CA GLU A 350 -7.30 10.07 -24.83
C GLU A 350 -6.43 11.26 -24.40
N SER A 351 -6.40 11.58 -23.10
CA SER A 351 -5.67 12.72 -22.52
C SER A 351 -4.25 12.41 -22.05
N SER A 352 -3.78 11.14 -22.08
CA SER A 352 -2.47 10.77 -21.54
C SER A 352 -1.49 10.30 -22.63
N SER A 353 -0.24 10.80 -22.56
CA SER A 353 0.84 10.39 -23.46
C SER A 353 1.27 8.95 -23.19
N ASN A 354 1.41 8.15 -24.24
CA ASN A 354 2.01 6.80 -24.20
C ASN A 354 3.52 6.83 -24.53
N ALA A 355 4.15 8.00 -24.52
CA ALA A 355 5.58 8.10 -24.75
C ALA A 355 6.34 7.44 -23.57
N PRO A 356 7.34 6.61 -23.86
CA PRO A 356 8.19 6.03 -22.81
C PRO A 356 8.95 7.15 -22.10
N ASP A 357 8.84 7.18 -20.76
CA ASP A 357 9.70 7.99 -19.92
C ASP A 357 10.86 7.10 -19.48
N TRP A 358 11.99 7.22 -20.19
CA TRP A 358 13.20 6.47 -19.91
C TRP A 358 14.24 7.37 -19.25
N ASP A 359 14.56 7.11 -18.00
CA ASP A 359 15.70 7.69 -17.31
C ASP A 359 16.88 6.71 -17.35
N GLY A 360 17.87 7.03 -18.17
CA GLY A 360 19.08 6.21 -18.32
C GLY A 360 19.92 6.04 -17.04
N LYS A 361 19.74 6.90 -16.04
CA LYS A 361 20.51 6.87 -14.79
C LYS A 361 19.97 5.79 -13.83
N THR A 362 18.65 5.73 -13.60
CA THR A 362 18.03 4.73 -12.75
C THR A 362 17.44 3.57 -13.55
N GLN A 363 17.60 3.60 -14.87
CA GLN A 363 16.95 2.70 -15.82
C GLN A 363 15.43 2.61 -15.60
N ARG A 364 14.83 3.69 -15.15
CA ARG A 364 13.39 3.80 -14.94
C ARG A 364 12.68 3.77 -16.28
N ALA A 365 11.69 2.91 -16.40
CA ALA A 365 10.75 2.89 -17.51
C ALA A 365 9.32 3.07 -16.98
N THR A 366 8.54 3.94 -17.64
CA THR A 366 7.17 4.26 -17.24
C THR A 366 6.25 4.16 -18.45
N GLY A 367 5.15 3.44 -18.34
CA GLY A 367 4.16 3.32 -19.41
C GLY A 367 3.07 2.32 -19.12
N PHE A 368 2.24 2.04 -20.11
CA PHE A 368 1.12 1.10 -19.99
C PHE A 368 1.52 -0.27 -20.54
N GLY A 369 1.38 -1.31 -19.69
CA GLY A 369 1.71 -2.70 -20.01
C GLY A 369 3.15 -3.09 -19.66
N LEU A 370 3.56 -4.27 -20.10
CA LEU A 370 4.76 -4.96 -19.62
C LEU A 370 6.07 -4.62 -20.35
N TRP A 371 6.04 -3.85 -21.45
CA TRP A 371 7.25 -3.40 -22.15
C TRP A 371 8.22 -2.64 -21.24
N VAL A 372 7.75 -2.09 -20.12
CA VAL A 372 8.59 -1.38 -19.13
C VAL A 372 9.63 -2.28 -18.48
N TYR A 373 9.50 -3.59 -18.63
CA TYR A 373 10.43 -4.60 -18.14
C TYR A 373 11.41 -5.11 -19.21
N ASP A 374 11.32 -4.68 -20.47
CA ASP A 374 12.13 -5.21 -21.58
C ASP A 374 13.64 -5.11 -21.36
N THR A 375 14.07 -4.19 -20.51
CA THR A 375 15.49 -3.94 -20.21
C THR A 375 15.92 -4.46 -18.83
N ARG A 376 15.04 -5.20 -18.13
CA ARG A 376 15.39 -5.74 -16.80
C ARG A 376 16.41 -6.88 -16.94
N LYS A 377 17.26 -7.03 -15.92
CA LYS A 377 18.33 -8.05 -15.93
C LYS A 377 17.77 -9.47 -15.99
N PHE A 378 16.72 -9.73 -15.24
CA PHE A 378 16.10 -11.04 -15.23
C PHE A 378 14.85 -11.03 -16.13
N PRO A 379 14.66 -12.06 -16.98
CA PRO A 379 13.49 -12.10 -17.84
C PRO A 379 12.20 -12.30 -17.05
N LEU A 380 11.10 -11.78 -17.61
CA LEU A 380 9.77 -12.08 -17.12
C LEU A 380 9.31 -13.49 -17.56
N GLN A 381 8.37 -14.04 -16.79
CA GLN A 381 7.53 -15.16 -17.21
C GLN A 381 6.11 -14.62 -17.44
N THR A 382 5.57 -14.82 -18.62
CA THR A 382 4.30 -14.18 -19.00
C THR A 382 3.39 -15.17 -19.73
N GLY A 383 2.06 -14.95 -19.62
CA GLY A 383 1.09 -15.71 -20.39
C GLY A 383 -0.35 -15.30 -20.12
N GLY A 384 -1.19 -15.38 -21.15
CA GLY A 384 -2.62 -15.11 -21.03
C GLY A 384 -3.01 -13.66 -20.72
N ASN A 385 -2.08 -12.72 -20.81
CA ASN A 385 -2.35 -11.30 -20.58
C ASN A 385 -3.06 -10.68 -21.78
N ILE A 386 -3.90 -9.67 -21.50
CA ILE A 386 -4.64 -8.92 -22.51
C ILE A 386 -4.28 -7.44 -22.39
N TYR A 387 -4.02 -6.81 -23.53
CA TYR A 387 -3.59 -5.43 -23.65
C TYR A 387 -4.62 -4.63 -24.43
N TYR A 388 -5.31 -3.71 -23.76
CA TYR A 388 -6.32 -2.83 -24.33
C TYR A 388 -5.79 -1.44 -24.59
N ASN A 389 -6.43 -0.74 -25.54
CA ASN A 389 -6.30 0.71 -25.77
C ASN A 389 -4.83 1.19 -25.84
N GLY A 390 -3.97 0.47 -26.55
CA GLY A 390 -2.56 0.84 -26.74
C GLY A 390 -1.62 0.46 -25.58
N ALA A 391 -2.06 -0.28 -24.58
CA ALA A 391 -1.14 -0.96 -23.66
C ALA A 391 -0.27 -1.95 -24.44
N ARG A 392 1.01 -2.11 -24.03
CA ARG A 392 2.00 -2.89 -24.79
C ARG A 392 2.51 -4.08 -23.99
N SER A 393 2.63 -5.22 -24.66
CA SER A 393 3.16 -6.44 -24.09
C SER A 393 4.68 -6.37 -23.81
N TYR A 394 5.17 -7.29 -23.00
CA TYR A 394 6.60 -7.61 -22.92
C TYR A 394 7.09 -8.13 -24.27
N THR A 395 8.27 -7.70 -24.72
CA THR A 395 8.79 -8.04 -26.06
C THR A 395 8.86 -9.56 -26.30
N ASN A 396 9.17 -10.34 -25.27
CA ASN A 396 9.29 -11.80 -25.38
C ASN A 396 8.02 -12.55 -24.94
N GLU A 397 6.89 -11.87 -24.75
CA GLU A 397 5.63 -12.55 -24.42
C GLU A 397 5.04 -13.26 -25.64
N ALA A 398 4.98 -14.60 -25.55
CA ALA A 398 4.32 -15.39 -26.56
C ALA A 398 2.79 -15.32 -26.40
N ASN A 399 2.06 -15.20 -27.53
CA ASN A 399 0.59 -15.22 -27.56
C ASN A 399 -0.10 -14.11 -26.75
N ALA A 400 0.53 -12.93 -26.63
CA ALA A 400 -0.11 -11.74 -26.07
C ALA A 400 -1.36 -11.39 -26.89
N LEU A 401 -2.50 -11.21 -26.24
CA LEU A 401 -3.71 -10.72 -26.90
C LEU A 401 -3.77 -9.19 -26.85
N VAL A 402 -3.55 -8.54 -27.99
CA VAL A 402 -3.59 -7.09 -28.09
C VAL A 402 -4.90 -6.64 -28.76
N MET A 403 -5.65 -5.78 -28.08
CA MET A 403 -6.95 -5.24 -28.49
C MET A 403 -6.89 -3.69 -28.49
N SER A 404 -6.09 -3.14 -29.39
CA SER A 404 -5.77 -1.69 -29.42
C SER A 404 -6.97 -0.79 -29.63
N ASP A 405 -7.99 -1.26 -30.37
CA ASP A 405 -9.14 -0.46 -30.80
C ASP A 405 -10.29 -0.45 -29.75
N LEU A 406 -10.10 -1.17 -28.64
CA LEU A 406 -11.09 -1.24 -27.57
C LEU A 406 -10.56 -0.57 -26.30
N ASP A 407 -11.25 0.46 -25.85
CA ASP A 407 -11.05 1.09 -24.57
C ASP A 407 -12.08 0.59 -23.54
N PRO A 408 -11.67 -0.20 -22.54
CA PRO A 408 -12.56 -0.66 -21.50
C PRO A 408 -13.16 0.42 -20.62
N LYS A 409 -12.56 1.60 -20.50
CA LYS A 409 -12.98 2.77 -19.70
C LYS A 409 -13.42 2.40 -18.28
N PRO A 410 -12.58 1.71 -17.50
CA PRO A 410 -12.97 1.33 -16.15
C PRO A 410 -13.19 2.58 -15.31
N THR A 411 -14.38 2.67 -14.70
CA THR A 411 -14.82 3.85 -13.93
C THR A 411 -15.51 3.39 -12.65
N ILE A 412 -15.21 4.04 -11.53
CA ILE A 412 -15.87 3.80 -10.25
C ILE A 412 -17.06 4.75 -10.11
N VAL A 413 -18.20 4.19 -9.71
CA VAL A 413 -19.42 4.94 -9.37
C VAL A 413 -19.88 4.51 -7.98
N GLU A 414 -20.00 5.48 -7.08
CA GLU A 414 -20.52 5.28 -5.73
C GLU A 414 -22.02 5.57 -5.69
N GLU A 415 -22.81 4.59 -5.24
CA GLU A 415 -24.27 4.69 -5.12
C GLU A 415 -24.67 4.31 -3.68
N GLY A 416 -24.80 5.30 -2.80
CA GLY A 416 -25.00 5.07 -1.36
C GLY A 416 -23.81 4.31 -0.76
N ASP A 417 -24.09 3.19 -0.09
CA ASP A 417 -23.06 2.34 0.53
C ASP A 417 -22.43 1.34 -0.45
N SER A 418 -22.83 1.36 -1.72
CA SER A 418 -22.35 0.43 -2.74
C SER A 418 -21.43 1.10 -3.73
N VAL A 419 -20.40 0.38 -4.17
CA VAL A 419 -19.45 0.85 -5.18
C VAL A 419 -19.51 -0.06 -6.39
N TYR A 420 -19.66 0.55 -7.56
CA TYR A 420 -19.76 -0.16 -8.82
C TYR A 420 -18.56 0.17 -9.72
N LEU A 421 -18.02 -0.86 -10.34
CA LEU A 421 -17.11 -0.75 -11.45
C LEU A 421 -17.93 -0.81 -12.75
N HIS A 422 -17.86 0.24 -13.56
CA HIS A 422 -18.35 0.26 -14.93
C HIS A 422 -17.17 0.02 -15.87
N LEU A 423 -17.29 -0.91 -16.80
CA LEU A 423 -16.30 -1.13 -17.84
C LEU A 423 -16.91 -1.81 -19.07
N THR A 424 -16.26 -1.68 -20.22
CA THR A 424 -16.66 -2.37 -21.45
C THR A 424 -15.65 -3.43 -21.84
N LEU A 425 -16.06 -4.68 -21.94
CA LEU A 425 -15.22 -5.79 -22.36
C LEU A 425 -15.58 -6.27 -23.77
N GLY A 426 -14.57 -6.52 -24.58
CA GLY A 426 -14.78 -7.00 -25.93
C GLY A 426 -15.07 -8.49 -26.02
N PRO A 427 -15.72 -8.96 -27.10
CA PRO A 427 -16.00 -10.38 -27.31
C PRO A 427 -14.72 -11.23 -27.53
N GLY A 428 -13.57 -10.56 -27.70
CA GLY A 428 -12.27 -11.22 -27.88
C GLY A 428 -11.63 -11.75 -26.62
N LEU A 429 -12.10 -11.39 -25.41
CA LEU A 429 -11.52 -11.81 -24.14
C LEU A 429 -11.29 -13.33 -24.07
N GLN A 430 -12.24 -14.12 -24.59
CA GLN A 430 -12.18 -15.58 -24.58
C GLN A 430 -11.12 -16.16 -25.53
N LYS A 431 -10.51 -15.35 -26.40
CA LYS A 431 -9.42 -15.77 -27.32
C LYS A 431 -8.07 -15.83 -26.60
N ALA A 432 -7.94 -15.26 -25.40
CA ALA A 432 -6.71 -15.32 -24.63
C ALA A 432 -6.32 -16.78 -24.34
N THR A 433 -5.03 -17.06 -24.45
CA THR A 433 -4.44 -18.36 -24.10
C THR A 433 -4.05 -18.32 -22.61
N THR A 434 -5.03 -18.46 -21.77
CA THR A 434 -4.88 -18.42 -20.30
C THR A 434 -4.44 -19.75 -19.72
N THR A 435 -3.79 -19.72 -18.57
CA THR A 435 -3.32 -20.89 -17.83
C THR A 435 -3.75 -20.82 -16.38
N PHE A 436 -4.16 -21.94 -15.78
CA PHE A 436 -4.49 -22.00 -14.36
C PHE A 436 -3.23 -21.76 -13.53
N VAL A 437 -3.26 -20.78 -12.63
CA VAL A 437 -2.08 -20.32 -11.91
C VAL A 437 -1.89 -21.15 -10.64
N THR A 438 -0.74 -21.82 -10.55
CA THR A 438 -0.37 -22.73 -9.45
C THR A 438 1.07 -22.47 -9.02
N THR A 439 1.46 -23.02 -7.88
CA THR A 439 2.87 -23.08 -7.43
C THR A 439 3.80 -23.61 -8.51
N GLU A 440 3.40 -24.68 -9.21
CA GLU A 440 4.21 -25.30 -10.27
C GLU A 440 4.44 -24.35 -11.44
N LEU A 441 3.39 -23.66 -11.92
CA LEU A 441 3.49 -22.68 -13.00
C LEU A 441 4.40 -21.51 -12.61
N LEU A 442 4.25 -20.98 -11.39
CA LEU A 442 5.02 -19.83 -10.91
C LEU A 442 6.49 -20.18 -10.64
N GLY A 443 6.78 -21.45 -10.31
CA GLY A 443 8.12 -21.93 -10.02
C GLY A 443 8.72 -21.33 -8.75
N LYS A 444 9.93 -20.76 -8.86
CA LYS A 444 10.65 -20.19 -7.72
C LYS A 444 11.16 -18.80 -8.00
N ALA A 445 11.03 -17.89 -7.03
CA ALA A 445 11.73 -16.60 -7.05
C ALA A 445 13.24 -16.83 -6.99
N ARG A 446 13.96 -16.20 -7.89
CA ARG A 446 15.38 -16.49 -8.18
C ARG A 446 16.31 -16.27 -7.00
N ILE A 447 16.16 -15.13 -6.30
CA ILE A 447 17.10 -14.72 -5.25
C ILE A 447 16.99 -15.62 -4.02
N PRO A 448 15.83 -15.76 -3.38
CA PRO A 448 15.69 -16.63 -2.22
C PRO A 448 15.61 -18.11 -2.60
N ASN A 449 15.41 -18.43 -3.88
CA ASN A 449 15.17 -19.79 -4.40
C ASN A 449 13.97 -20.49 -3.73
N LEU A 450 12.90 -19.72 -3.47
CA LEU A 450 11.68 -20.16 -2.80
C LEU A 450 10.48 -20.22 -3.74
N ALA A 451 9.62 -21.21 -3.53
CA ALA A 451 8.37 -21.39 -4.27
C ALA A 451 7.32 -20.33 -3.86
N TYR A 452 6.35 -20.09 -4.75
CA TYR A 452 5.12 -19.36 -4.45
C TYR A 452 4.13 -20.35 -3.83
N GLU A 453 3.96 -20.30 -2.53
CA GLU A 453 3.17 -21.26 -1.77
C GLU A 453 2.35 -20.56 -0.67
N ASN A 454 1.41 -21.26 -0.09
CA ASN A 454 0.64 -20.75 1.04
C ASN A 454 1.52 -20.65 2.30
N PRO A 455 1.13 -19.83 3.33
CA PRO A 455 1.92 -19.65 4.55
C PRO A 455 2.12 -20.90 5.40
N ASP A 456 1.41 -22.00 5.10
CA ASP A 456 1.58 -23.33 5.72
C ASP A 456 2.49 -24.27 4.89
N GLY A 457 3.06 -23.77 3.79
CA GLY A 457 3.91 -24.54 2.88
C GLY A 457 3.13 -25.42 1.91
N SER A 458 1.81 -25.35 1.88
CA SER A 458 1.01 -26.09 0.89
C SER A 458 1.06 -25.41 -0.48
N PRO A 459 0.88 -26.18 -1.58
CA PRO A 459 0.80 -25.62 -2.91
C PRO A 459 -0.31 -24.57 -3.04
N LEU A 460 0.00 -23.47 -3.75
CA LEU A 460 -0.93 -22.40 -4.07
C LEU A 460 -1.69 -22.73 -5.35
N GLU A 461 -2.99 -22.41 -5.35
CA GLU A 461 -3.83 -22.35 -6.54
C GLU A 461 -4.65 -21.05 -6.52
N ILE A 462 -4.71 -20.36 -7.66
CA ILE A 462 -5.62 -19.20 -7.80
C ILE A 462 -6.93 -19.72 -8.42
N ASP A 463 -7.74 -20.35 -7.60
CA ASP A 463 -8.96 -21.07 -7.99
C ASP A 463 -10.24 -20.25 -7.89
N ALA A 464 -10.18 -19.03 -7.32
CA ALA A 464 -11.30 -18.11 -7.16
C ALA A 464 -11.02 -16.76 -7.83
N ASP A 465 -12.08 -16.10 -8.29
CA ASP A 465 -12.05 -14.76 -8.84
C ASP A 465 -12.26 -13.69 -7.75
N TYR A 466 -12.33 -12.40 -8.15
CA TYR A 466 -12.57 -11.27 -7.25
C TYR A 466 -13.79 -11.43 -6.35
N PHE A 467 -14.84 -12.08 -6.84
CA PHE A 467 -16.09 -12.33 -6.13
C PHE A 467 -16.13 -13.68 -5.38
N GLY A 468 -15.03 -14.43 -5.38
CA GLY A 468 -14.97 -15.78 -4.82
C GLY A 468 -15.59 -16.84 -5.71
N LYS A 469 -15.92 -16.53 -6.98
CA LYS A 469 -16.44 -17.51 -7.94
C LYS A 469 -15.31 -18.42 -8.40
N LYS A 470 -15.57 -19.73 -8.40
CA LYS A 470 -14.56 -20.71 -8.80
C LYS A 470 -14.15 -20.54 -10.27
N ARG A 471 -12.86 -20.54 -10.53
CA ARG A 471 -12.28 -20.46 -11.86
C ARG A 471 -12.32 -21.78 -12.58
N ASN A 472 -12.42 -21.72 -13.91
CA ASN A 472 -12.30 -22.88 -14.77
C ASN A 472 -10.82 -23.31 -14.82
N ALA A 473 -10.49 -24.44 -14.20
CA ALA A 473 -9.12 -24.94 -14.15
C ALA A 473 -8.51 -25.26 -15.52
N ALA A 474 -9.33 -25.62 -16.52
CA ALA A 474 -8.84 -25.91 -17.86
C ALA A 474 -8.57 -24.65 -18.71
N LYS A 475 -9.35 -23.58 -18.47
CA LYS A 475 -9.25 -22.30 -19.17
C LYS A 475 -9.87 -21.17 -18.31
N PRO A 476 -9.13 -20.64 -17.33
CA PRO A 476 -9.64 -19.54 -16.51
C PRO A 476 -9.80 -18.26 -17.37
N ALA A 477 -10.73 -17.38 -17.01
CA ALA A 477 -10.82 -16.09 -17.67
C ALA A 477 -9.62 -15.21 -17.31
N ALA A 478 -9.16 -14.39 -18.25
CA ALA A 478 -8.19 -13.33 -17.94
C ALA A 478 -8.89 -12.21 -17.14
N GLY A 479 -8.12 -11.56 -16.27
CA GLY A 479 -8.60 -10.51 -15.40
C GLY A 479 -9.26 -11.02 -14.11
N PRO A 480 -9.78 -10.09 -13.29
CA PRO A 480 -10.25 -10.40 -11.95
C PRO A 480 -11.60 -11.11 -11.90
N PHE A 481 -12.32 -11.22 -13.02
CA PHE A 481 -13.67 -11.78 -13.07
C PHE A 481 -13.74 -13.05 -13.91
N GLU A 482 -14.35 -14.10 -13.38
CA GLU A 482 -14.53 -15.36 -14.11
C GLU A 482 -15.79 -15.31 -14.98
N ASN A 483 -15.61 -15.53 -16.29
CA ASN A 483 -16.63 -15.49 -17.32
C ASN A 483 -17.45 -14.16 -17.34
N PRO A 484 -16.79 -12.99 -17.43
CA PRO A 484 -17.52 -11.75 -17.60
C PRO A 484 -18.20 -11.75 -18.98
N ALA A 485 -19.40 -11.15 -19.05
CA ALA A 485 -20.06 -10.92 -20.32
C ALA A 485 -19.28 -9.93 -21.19
N ALA A 486 -19.42 -10.03 -22.52
CA ALA A 486 -18.96 -8.98 -23.40
C ALA A 486 -19.96 -7.82 -23.42
N GLY A 487 -19.47 -6.60 -23.68
CA GLY A 487 -20.26 -5.36 -23.69
C GLY A 487 -20.07 -4.54 -22.43
N GLU A 488 -21.00 -3.63 -22.19
CA GLU A 488 -21.01 -2.77 -21.00
C GLU A 488 -21.39 -3.57 -19.74
N LEU A 489 -20.58 -3.42 -18.71
CA LEU A 489 -20.75 -4.09 -17.42
C LEU A 489 -20.88 -3.07 -16.30
N LYS A 490 -21.79 -3.34 -15.36
CA LYS A 490 -21.91 -2.68 -14.05
C LYS A 490 -21.75 -3.75 -12.98
N LEU A 491 -20.61 -3.78 -12.30
CA LEU A 491 -20.28 -4.80 -11.32
C LEU A 491 -20.19 -4.15 -9.93
N LYS A 492 -20.94 -4.68 -8.96
CA LYS A 492 -20.81 -4.23 -7.57
C LYS A 492 -19.50 -4.79 -7.01
N VAL A 493 -18.51 -3.91 -6.74
CA VAL A 493 -17.16 -4.28 -6.30
C VAL A 493 -16.88 -3.96 -4.82
N TRP A 494 -17.85 -3.25 -4.19
CA TRP A 494 -17.80 -2.98 -2.75
C TRP A 494 -19.20 -2.74 -2.16
#